data_a4ca2080b1175bde90393c99bc577631
#
_entry.id   a4ca2080b1175bde90393c99bc577631
#
_cell.length_a   1.000
_cell.length_b   1.000
_cell.length_c   1.000
_cell.angle_alpha   90.00
_cell.angle_beta   90.00
_cell.angle_gamma   90.00
#
_symmetry.space_group_name_H-M   'P 1'
#
loop_
_entity.id
_entity.type
_entity.pdbx_description
1 polymer ?
#
loop_
_entity_poly.entity_id
_entity_poly.type
_entity_poly.pdbx_seq_one_letter_code
_entity_poly.pdbx_strand_id
1 'polypeptide(L)'
;MNTPIPNQIIREITPLSDKDCFYIAERYKTEFTYPIHNHSEFELNFTEKAAGVRRVVGDSSEVIGDYDLVLITGKDLEHVWEQNECRSKEIREITIQFSSDLFFKSFINKNQFDSIRRMLDKAQKGLCFPMSAIPVSYTHLTLPMKA
;
A
#
# COMPACT_ATOMS: atom_id res chain seq x y z
N MET A 1 13.18 11.56 28.46
CA MET A 1 12.39 11.54 27.24
C MET A 1 13.28 11.14 26.08
N ASN A 2 13.04 10.00 25.49
CA ASN A 2 13.74 9.64 24.27
C ASN A 2 13.12 10.42 23.11
N THR A 3 13.79 11.46 22.66
CA THR A 3 13.49 12.08 21.37
C THR A 3 13.66 11.01 20.29
N PRO A 4 12.66 10.78 19.42
CA PRO A 4 12.82 9.84 18.34
C PRO A 4 14.05 10.26 17.52
N ILE A 5 14.95 9.30 17.24
CA ILE A 5 16.10 9.57 16.39
C ILE A 5 15.52 9.90 15.00
N PRO A 6 15.78 11.12 14.45
CA PRO A 6 15.31 11.47 13.12
C PRO A 6 15.85 10.43 12.11
N ASN A 7 14.97 9.92 11.23
CA ASN A 7 15.25 8.98 10.15
C ASN A 7 15.43 7.50 10.55
N GLN A 8 14.98 7.09 11.73
CA GLN A 8 14.96 5.68 12.06
C GLN A 8 13.84 4.96 11.27
N ILE A 9 14.25 3.96 10.46
CA ILE A 9 13.31 3.12 9.72
C ILE A 9 12.74 2.07 10.66
N ILE A 10 11.42 1.97 10.71
CA ILE A 10 10.74 1.01 11.57
C ILE A 10 10.48 -0.27 10.78
N ARG A 11 10.79 -1.42 11.39
CA ARG A 11 10.37 -2.72 10.87
C ARG A 11 8.94 -3.00 11.36
N GLU A 12 7.98 -2.95 10.43
CA GLU A 12 6.59 -3.27 10.75
C GLU A 12 6.39 -4.77 10.82
N ILE A 13 5.67 -5.22 11.85
CA ILE A 13 5.25 -6.60 11.96
C ILE A 13 3.77 -6.67 11.62
N THR A 14 3.47 -7.23 10.45
CA THR A 14 2.09 -7.39 9.98
C THR A 14 1.42 -8.51 10.77
N PRO A 15 0.18 -8.30 11.28
CA PRO A 15 -0.55 -9.35 11.98
C PRO A 15 -1.14 -10.37 11.00
N LEU A 16 -0.27 -11.14 10.38
CA LEU A 16 -0.58 -12.11 9.34
C LEU A 16 0.06 -13.45 9.72
N SER A 17 -0.77 -14.47 9.94
CA SER A 17 -0.31 -15.82 10.23
C SER A 17 -0.18 -16.66 8.97
N ASP A 18 0.46 -17.82 9.07
CA ASP A 18 0.59 -18.77 7.96
C ASP A 18 -0.77 -19.32 7.48
N LYS A 19 -1.82 -19.14 8.29
CA LYS A 19 -3.18 -19.59 7.97
C LYS A 19 -4.02 -18.54 7.29
N ASP A 20 -3.52 -17.31 7.22
CA ASP A 20 -4.24 -16.18 6.63
C ASP A 20 -3.85 -16.00 5.17
N CYS A 21 -4.82 -15.67 4.32
CA CYS A 21 -4.55 -15.26 2.95
C CYS A 21 -4.01 -13.83 2.91
N PHE A 22 -4.59 -12.94 3.71
CA PHE A 22 -4.24 -11.53 3.72
C PHE A 22 -4.69 -10.87 5.02
N TYR A 23 -4.16 -9.68 5.26
CA TYR A 23 -4.57 -8.78 6.32
C TYR A 23 -5.11 -7.49 5.67
N ILE A 24 -6.31 -7.07 6.07
CA ILE A 24 -6.91 -5.82 5.61
C ILE A 24 -7.10 -4.89 6.79
N ALA A 25 -6.69 -3.64 6.63
CA ALA A 25 -6.97 -2.58 7.58
C ALA A 25 -7.62 -1.41 6.85
N GLU A 26 -8.77 -0.98 7.34
CA GLU A 26 -9.42 0.25 6.91
C GLU A 26 -9.31 1.26 8.03
N ARG A 27 -8.80 2.45 7.71
CA ARG A 27 -8.58 3.51 8.69
C ARG A 27 -9.15 4.83 8.19
N TYR A 28 -9.79 5.54 9.10
CA TYR A 28 -10.17 6.93 8.90
C TYR A 28 -9.24 7.77 9.76
N LYS A 29 -8.60 8.76 9.15
CA LYS A 29 -7.60 9.54 9.85
C LYS A 29 -7.68 11.02 9.46
N THR A 30 -7.17 11.85 10.34
CA THR A 30 -7.09 13.29 10.14
C THR A 30 -5.70 13.74 9.72
N GLU A 31 -4.72 12.84 9.81
CA GLU A 31 -3.33 13.13 9.46
C GLU A 31 -2.54 11.83 9.29
N PHE A 32 -1.40 11.92 8.60
CA PHE A 32 -0.44 10.84 8.49
C PHE A 32 0.73 11.09 9.44
N THR A 33 0.91 10.21 10.42
CA THR A 33 1.96 10.32 11.44
C THR A 33 2.85 9.08 11.52
N TYR A 34 2.49 8.00 10.83
CA TYR A 34 3.25 6.76 10.87
C TYR A 34 4.59 6.96 10.17
N PRO A 35 5.71 6.63 10.83
CA PRO A 35 7.04 6.90 10.28
C PRO A 35 7.40 5.98 9.14
N ILE A 36 8.54 6.29 8.47
CA ILE A 36 9.07 5.44 7.42
C ILE A 36 9.32 4.03 7.94
N HIS A 37 8.89 3.04 7.18
CA HIS A 37 8.88 1.65 7.60
C HIS A 37 9.09 0.71 6.43
N ASN A 38 9.36 -0.55 6.75
CA ASN A 38 9.40 -1.63 5.79
C ASN A 38 8.79 -2.90 6.38
N HIS A 39 8.48 -3.85 5.52
CA HIS A 39 7.98 -5.18 5.87
C HIS A 39 8.25 -6.14 4.70
N SER A 40 8.11 -7.44 4.95
CA SER A 40 8.35 -8.46 3.91
C SER A 40 7.11 -8.74 3.04
N GLU A 41 5.93 -8.40 3.53
CA GLU A 41 4.66 -8.66 2.86
C GLU A 41 4.50 -7.75 1.63
N PHE A 42 3.74 -8.23 0.64
CA PHE A 42 3.23 -7.38 -0.43
C PHE A 42 2.14 -6.48 0.14
N GLU A 43 2.05 -5.26 -0.37
CA GLU A 43 1.06 -4.30 0.09
C GLU A 43 0.36 -3.63 -1.08
N LEU A 44 -0.96 -3.62 -1.04
CA LEU A 44 -1.79 -2.78 -1.87
C LEU A 44 -2.41 -1.71 -0.97
N ASN A 45 -2.09 -0.46 -1.23
CA ASN A 45 -2.55 0.66 -0.41
C ASN A 45 -3.39 1.61 -1.24
N PHE A 46 -4.60 1.86 -0.76
CA PHE A 46 -5.54 2.80 -1.36
C PHE A 46 -5.80 3.94 -0.39
N THR A 47 -5.73 5.17 -0.88
CA THR A 47 -6.11 6.36 -0.10
C THR A 47 -7.14 7.19 -0.84
N GLU A 48 -8.06 7.74 -0.09
CA GLU A 48 -9.13 8.62 -0.57
C GLU A 48 -9.11 9.92 0.25
N LYS A 49 -9.30 11.05 -0.43
CA LYS A 49 -9.32 12.39 0.17
C LYS A 49 -8.01 12.76 0.89
N ALA A 50 -6.89 12.31 0.34
CA ALA A 50 -5.56 12.57 0.90
C ALA A 50 -4.73 13.51 0.02
N ALA A 51 -5.37 14.33 -0.82
CA ALA A 51 -4.68 15.27 -1.70
C ALA A 51 -3.67 16.12 -0.94
N GLY A 52 -2.45 16.22 -1.46
CA GLY A 52 -1.37 16.99 -0.84
C GLY A 52 -0.41 16.15 0.01
N VAL A 53 -0.75 14.90 0.33
CA VAL A 53 0.15 13.97 1.01
C VAL A 53 1.31 13.63 0.08
N ARG A 54 2.51 13.53 0.63
CA ARG A 54 3.68 13.04 -0.08
C ARG A 54 3.84 11.55 0.17
N ARG A 55 3.78 10.76 -0.90
CA ARG A 55 4.05 9.33 -0.84
C ARG A 55 5.51 9.08 -1.24
N VAL A 56 6.26 8.46 -0.35
CA VAL A 56 7.65 8.07 -0.60
C VAL A 56 7.72 6.55 -0.62
N VAL A 57 8.19 5.97 -1.72
CA VAL A 57 8.39 4.54 -1.87
C VAL A 57 9.77 4.32 -2.47
N GLY A 58 10.70 3.79 -1.67
CA GLY A 58 12.09 3.67 -2.09
C GLY A 58 12.67 5.01 -2.51
N ASP A 59 13.13 5.08 -3.77
CA ASP A 59 13.73 6.29 -4.34
C ASP A 59 12.68 7.26 -4.95
N SER A 60 11.42 6.88 -4.95
CA SER A 60 10.34 7.66 -5.58
C SER A 60 9.60 8.49 -4.56
N SER A 61 9.30 9.74 -4.91
CA SER A 61 8.51 10.65 -4.08
C SER A 61 7.53 11.40 -4.95
N GLU A 62 6.25 11.32 -4.60
CA GLU A 62 5.16 12.00 -5.32
C GLU A 62 4.16 12.61 -4.36
N VAL A 63 3.64 13.78 -4.73
CA VAL A 63 2.48 14.38 -4.04
C VAL A 63 1.22 13.81 -4.69
N ILE A 64 0.38 13.17 -3.88
CA ILE A 64 -0.79 12.45 -4.38
C ILE A 64 -2.02 13.35 -4.47
N GLY A 65 -2.99 12.92 -5.28
CA GLY A 65 -4.29 13.55 -5.41
C GLY A 65 -5.33 12.97 -4.45
N ASP A 66 -6.61 13.19 -4.76
CA ASP A 66 -7.72 12.70 -3.92
C ASP A 66 -7.78 11.18 -3.85
N TYR A 67 -7.42 10.50 -4.93
CA TYR A 67 -7.35 9.03 -4.98
C TYR A 67 -5.95 8.61 -5.31
N ASP A 68 -5.43 7.65 -4.57
CA ASP A 68 -4.13 7.06 -4.85
C ASP A 68 -4.19 5.56 -4.60
N LEU A 69 -3.59 4.79 -5.49
CA LEU A 69 -3.50 3.34 -5.37
C LEU A 69 -2.09 2.91 -5.75
N VAL A 70 -1.40 2.27 -4.83
CA VAL A 70 -0.03 1.81 -5.03
C VAL A 70 0.11 0.36 -4.60
N LEU A 71 0.84 -0.42 -5.39
CA LEU A 71 1.22 -1.79 -5.08
C LEU A 71 2.73 -1.83 -4.81
N ILE A 72 3.10 -2.41 -3.69
CA ILE A 72 4.49 -2.54 -3.24
C ILE A 72 4.77 -4.03 -3.05
N THR A 73 5.71 -4.57 -3.84
CA THR A 73 6.12 -5.97 -3.73
C THR A 73 7.60 -6.13 -3.44
N GLY A 74 8.35 -5.04 -3.39
CA GLY A 74 9.78 -5.07 -3.06
C GLY A 74 10.00 -5.54 -1.64
N LYS A 75 10.85 -6.57 -1.49
CA LYS A 75 11.20 -7.07 -0.16
C LYS A 75 11.89 -5.96 0.63
N ASP A 76 11.35 -5.66 1.80
CA ASP A 76 11.91 -4.67 2.72
C ASP A 76 12.04 -3.26 2.11
N LEU A 77 11.25 -2.95 1.07
CA LEU A 77 11.24 -1.63 0.45
C LEU A 77 10.67 -0.60 1.41
N GLU A 78 11.44 0.43 1.68
CA GLU A 78 11.08 1.50 2.59
C GLU A 78 10.00 2.39 2.00
N HIS A 79 8.99 2.71 2.79
CA HIS A 79 7.91 3.59 2.35
C HIS A 79 7.29 4.36 3.50
N VAL A 80 6.70 5.50 3.16
CA VAL A 80 6.04 6.38 4.11
C VAL A 80 5.08 7.30 3.38
N TRP A 81 3.98 7.65 4.04
CA TRP A 81 3.10 8.74 3.64
C TRP A 81 3.30 9.89 4.63
N GLU A 82 3.71 11.03 4.09
CA GLU A 82 3.98 12.23 4.87
C GLU A 82 2.86 13.24 4.70
N GLN A 83 2.44 13.88 5.78
CA GLN A 83 1.35 14.85 5.78
C GLN A 83 1.53 15.95 4.73
N ASN A 84 2.74 16.50 4.64
CA ASN A 84 3.06 17.54 3.67
C ASN A 84 2.02 18.66 3.70
N GLU A 85 1.43 18.99 2.55
CA GLU A 85 0.44 20.06 2.43
C GLU A 85 -1.02 19.60 2.54
N CYS A 86 -1.25 18.34 2.88
CA CYS A 86 -2.60 17.81 3.03
C CYS A 86 -3.31 18.45 4.21
N ARG A 87 -4.52 18.96 3.97
CA ARG A 87 -5.37 19.59 4.99
C ARG A 87 -6.67 18.85 5.24
N SER A 88 -6.86 17.72 4.56
CA SER A 88 -8.06 16.91 4.73
C SER A 88 -8.15 16.35 6.15
N LYS A 89 -9.36 16.34 6.71
CA LYS A 89 -9.67 15.72 7.98
C LYS A 89 -10.53 14.47 7.82
N GLU A 90 -10.72 14.02 6.57
CA GLU A 90 -11.58 12.89 6.23
C GLU A 90 -10.85 11.86 5.35
N ILE A 91 -9.59 11.61 5.66
CA ILE A 91 -8.76 10.67 4.93
C ILE A 91 -9.24 9.25 5.20
N ARG A 92 -9.47 8.49 4.13
CA ARG A 92 -9.74 7.05 4.24
C ARG A 92 -8.57 6.29 3.64
N GLU A 93 -8.05 5.32 4.37
CA GLU A 93 -6.97 4.46 3.91
C GLU A 93 -7.38 2.99 4.03
N ILE A 94 -7.20 2.24 2.96
CA ILE A 94 -7.36 0.79 2.97
C ILE A 94 -6.01 0.17 2.62
N THR A 95 -5.48 -0.64 3.53
CA THR A 95 -4.23 -1.36 3.33
C THR A 95 -4.52 -2.86 3.29
N ILE A 96 -4.07 -3.51 2.22
CA ILE A 96 -4.14 -4.97 2.07
C ILE A 96 -2.71 -5.49 2.04
N GLN A 97 -2.38 -6.37 2.96
CA GLN A 97 -1.06 -7.00 3.03
C GLN A 97 -1.21 -8.51 2.90
N PHE A 98 -0.31 -9.13 2.15
CA PHE A 98 -0.32 -10.58 1.94
C PHE A 98 1.10 -11.09 1.73
N SER A 99 1.30 -12.38 2.04
CA SER A 99 2.60 -13.00 1.90
C SER A 99 3.03 -13.06 0.43
N SER A 100 4.33 -12.90 0.19
CA SER A 100 4.91 -13.01 -1.16
C SER A 100 4.73 -14.41 -1.76
N ASP A 101 4.49 -15.43 -0.94
CA ASP A 101 4.25 -16.79 -1.39
C ASP A 101 2.78 -17.23 -1.35
N LEU A 102 1.86 -16.26 -1.24
CA LEU A 102 0.42 -16.53 -1.29
C LEU A 102 0.03 -17.31 -2.55
N PHE A 103 0.64 -16.93 -3.67
CA PHE A 103 0.42 -17.63 -4.94
C PHE A 103 1.53 -18.66 -5.15
N PHE A 104 1.19 -19.93 -5.08
CA PHE A 104 2.15 -21.02 -5.31
C PHE A 104 2.81 -20.89 -6.69
N LYS A 105 4.09 -21.23 -6.80
CA LYS A 105 4.84 -21.16 -8.04
C LYS A 105 4.15 -21.90 -9.19
N SER A 106 3.61 -23.08 -8.90
CA SER A 106 2.89 -23.87 -9.91
C SER A 106 1.60 -23.20 -10.40
N PHE A 107 0.99 -22.36 -9.57
CA PHE A 107 -0.22 -21.61 -9.90
C PHE A 107 0.12 -20.31 -10.64
N ILE A 108 0.97 -19.48 -10.04
CA ILE A 108 1.28 -18.17 -10.60
C ILE A 108 2.05 -18.24 -11.94
N ASN A 109 2.73 -19.35 -12.20
CA ASN A 109 3.48 -19.56 -13.44
C ASN A 109 2.64 -20.12 -14.60
N LYS A 110 1.33 -20.29 -14.40
CA LYS A 110 0.44 -20.64 -15.51
C LYS A 110 0.35 -19.47 -16.48
N ASN A 111 0.15 -19.81 -17.78
CA ASN A 111 0.14 -18.80 -18.85
C ASN A 111 -0.86 -17.66 -18.61
N GLN A 112 -2.01 -17.97 -18.03
CA GLN A 112 -3.06 -16.99 -17.82
C GLN A 112 -2.71 -15.95 -16.74
N PHE A 113 -1.65 -16.17 -15.97
CA PHE A 113 -1.18 -15.25 -14.93
C PHE A 113 0.02 -14.41 -15.34
N ASP A 114 0.39 -14.41 -16.62
CA ASP A 114 1.55 -13.68 -17.11
C ASP A 114 1.46 -12.17 -16.81
N SER A 115 0.32 -11.55 -17.04
CA SER A 115 0.13 -10.12 -16.75
C SER A 115 0.21 -9.82 -15.26
N ILE A 116 -0.26 -10.73 -14.41
CA ILE A 116 -0.17 -10.58 -12.94
C ILE A 116 1.28 -10.69 -12.49
N ARG A 117 2.03 -11.67 -13.01
CA ARG A 117 3.47 -11.78 -12.71
C ARG A 117 4.22 -10.50 -13.06
N ARG A 118 3.98 -9.97 -14.26
CA ARG A 118 4.63 -8.74 -14.72
C ARG A 118 4.27 -7.54 -13.84
N MET A 119 3.03 -7.46 -13.40
CA MET A 119 2.59 -6.42 -12.48
C MET A 119 3.31 -6.53 -11.13
N LEU A 120 3.39 -7.73 -10.56
CA LEU A 120 4.09 -7.98 -9.31
C LEU A 120 5.59 -7.66 -9.43
N ASP A 121 6.22 -7.99 -10.54
CA ASP A 121 7.62 -7.66 -10.79
C ASP A 121 7.86 -6.15 -10.87
N LYS A 122 7.00 -5.43 -11.59
CA LYS A 122 7.09 -3.97 -11.69
C LYS A 122 6.91 -3.29 -10.34
N ALA A 123 6.10 -3.88 -9.48
CA ALA A 123 5.80 -3.32 -8.17
C ALA A 123 6.93 -3.50 -7.15
N GLN A 124 8.04 -4.15 -7.51
CA GLN A 124 9.21 -4.27 -6.63
C GLN A 124 9.81 -2.91 -6.26
N LYS A 125 9.62 -1.90 -7.10
CA LYS A 125 10.03 -0.51 -6.83
C LYS A 125 8.84 0.39 -6.51
N GLY A 126 7.68 -0.20 -6.30
CA GLY A 126 6.42 0.51 -6.16
C GLY A 126 5.76 0.76 -7.52
N LEU A 127 4.51 0.40 -7.66
CA LEU A 127 3.71 0.61 -8.86
C LEU A 127 2.49 1.44 -8.50
N CYS A 128 2.42 2.64 -9.07
CA CYS A 128 1.25 3.51 -8.92
C CYS A 128 0.29 3.26 -10.08
N PHE A 129 -0.98 3.08 -9.78
CA PHE A 129 -2.01 2.90 -10.78
C PHE A 129 -2.51 4.26 -11.27
N PRO A 130 -2.81 4.41 -12.59
CA PRO A 130 -3.31 5.68 -13.11
C PRO A 130 -4.70 5.99 -12.54
N MET A 131 -5.02 7.27 -12.43
CA MET A 131 -6.32 7.74 -11.90
C MET A 131 -7.50 7.10 -12.62
N SER A 132 -7.38 6.82 -13.91
CA SER A 132 -8.43 6.17 -14.70
C SER A 132 -8.78 4.75 -14.25
N ALA A 133 -7.86 4.07 -13.57
CA ALA A 133 -8.08 2.71 -13.06
C ALA A 133 -8.63 2.70 -11.62
N ILE A 134 -8.40 3.76 -10.85
CA ILE A 134 -8.73 3.81 -9.43
C ILE A 134 -10.23 3.75 -9.14
N PRO A 135 -11.13 4.44 -9.87
CA PRO A 135 -12.57 4.35 -9.61
C PRO A 135 -13.12 2.94 -9.73
N VAL A 136 -12.59 2.13 -10.65
CA VAL A 136 -12.98 0.71 -10.79
C VAL A 136 -12.54 -0.08 -9.57
N SER A 137 -11.30 0.11 -9.12
CA SER A 137 -10.76 -0.53 -7.92
C SER A 137 -11.57 -0.14 -6.68
N TYR A 138 -11.89 1.13 -6.53
CA TYR A 138 -12.72 1.64 -5.44
C TYR A 138 -14.09 0.96 -5.42
N THR A 139 -14.75 0.84 -6.56
CA THR A 139 -16.05 0.18 -6.69
C THR A 139 -15.97 -1.28 -6.26
N HIS A 140 -14.96 -2.01 -6.68
CA HIS A 140 -14.74 -3.39 -6.30
C HIS A 140 -14.44 -3.56 -4.81
N LEU A 141 -13.76 -2.62 -4.19
CA LEU A 141 -13.46 -2.65 -2.76
C LEU A 141 -14.67 -2.34 -1.89
N THR A 142 -15.64 -1.56 -2.39
CA THR A 142 -16.80 -1.10 -1.60
C THR A 142 -18.04 -1.94 -1.77
N LEU A 143 -18.33 -2.45 -2.99
CA LEU A 143 -19.55 -3.21 -3.27
C LEU A 143 -19.71 -4.46 -2.39
N PRO A 144 -18.68 -5.28 -2.15
CA PRO A 144 -18.80 -6.45 -1.27
C PRO A 144 -19.14 -6.11 0.18
N MET A 145 -18.88 -4.90 0.62
CA MET A 145 -19.12 -4.44 1.99
C MET A 145 -20.54 -3.94 2.22
N LYS A 146 -21.34 -3.86 1.16
CA LYS A 146 -22.75 -3.40 1.22
C LYS A 146 -23.77 -4.52 1.24
N ALA A 147 -23.30 -5.74 1.24
CA ALA A 147 -24.20 -6.91 1.28
C ALA A 147 -24.85 -7.06 2.66
#